data_3bf4a26c2623f8936b1cdd5e0aa3e0cf
#
_entry.id   3bf4a26c2623f8936b1cdd5e0aa3e0cf
#
_cell.length_a   1.000
_cell.length_b   1.000
_cell.length_c   1.000
_cell.angle_alpha   90.00
_cell.angle_beta   90.00
_cell.angle_gamma   90.00
#
_symmetry.space_group_name_H-M   'P 1'
#
loop_
_entity.id
_entity.type
_entity.pdbx_description
1 polymer ?
#
loop_
_entity_poly.entity_id
_entity_poly.type
_entity_poly.pdbx_seq_one_letter_code
_entity_poly.pdbx_strand_id
1 'polypeptide(L)'
;METTRQNKVCRLIQKELSEIFLLQTKSMNGVLVSVSTVRISPDMSIVRAYLSVFPSAKADEIVKNINDNSKSIRFELGTRVRHQLRIIPELKFFVDDSLDYVERIDELLKK
;
A
#
# COMPACT_ATOMS: atom_id res chain seq x y z
N MET A 1 19.25 -6.35 1.09
CA MET A 1 18.92 -6.11 2.52
C MET A 1 18.63 -4.63 2.72
N GLU A 2 17.50 -4.34 3.33
CA GLU A 2 17.12 -2.95 3.57
C GLU A 2 17.91 -2.36 4.73
N THR A 3 18.31 -1.10 4.58
CA THR A 3 19.00 -0.39 5.65
C THR A 3 18.01 0.07 6.72
N THR A 4 18.52 0.44 7.89
CA THR A 4 17.67 0.99 8.97
C THR A 4 16.91 2.23 8.49
N ARG A 5 17.56 3.08 7.68
CA ARG A 5 16.92 4.27 7.11
C ARG A 5 15.76 3.90 6.20
N GLN A 6 15.97 2.91 5.32
CA GLN A 6 14.92 2.42 4.43
C GLN A 6 13.74 1.87 5.24
N ASN A 7 14.01 1.12 6.30
CA ASN A 7 12.97 0.57 7.17
C ASN A 7 12.16 1.68 7.85
N LYS A 8 12.81 2.72 8.34
CA LYS A 8 12.12 3.85 8.96
C LYS A 8 11.24 4.58 7.96
N VAL A 9 11.73 4.79 6.75
CA VAL A 9 10.97 5.44 5.69
C VAL A 9 9.77 4.58 5.29
N CYS A 10 9.94 3.27 5.15
CA CYS A 10 8.85 2.35 4.84
C CYS A 10 7.76 2.39 5.91
N ARG A 11 8.12 2.39 7.18
CA ARG A 11 7.15 2.47 8.28
C ARG A 11 6.38 3.78 8.28
N LEU A 12 7.08 4.88 8.04
CA LEU A 12 6.45 6.19 7.96
C LEU A 12 5.45 6.23 6.81
N ILE A 13 5.85 5.77 5.64
CA ILE A 13 4.99 5.77 4.45
C ILE A 13 3.80 4.84 4.67
N GLN A 14 4.02 3.66 5.24
CA GLN A 14 2.95 2.71 5.52
C GLN A 14 1.90 3.33 6.44
N LYS A 15 2.34 3.98 7.51
CA LYS A 15 1.45 4.63 8.45
C LYS A 15 0.61 5.72 7.78
N GLU A 16 1.29 6.60 7.06
CA GLU A 16 0.60 7.73 6.43
C GLU A 16 -0.33 7.29 5.31
N LEU A 17 0.08 6.33 4.49
CA LEU A 17 -0.78 5.77 3.45
C LEU A 17 -2.00 5.08 4.05
N SER A 18 -1.83 4.36 5.15
CA SER A 18 -2.95 3.70 5.83
C SER A 18 -3.99 4.72 6.27
N GLU A 19 -3.55 5.86 6.81
CA GLU A 19 -4.46 6.93 7.21
C GLU A 19 -5.17 7.56 6.01
N ILE A 20 -4.43 7.78 4.90
CA ILE A 20 -5.01 8.33 3.68
C ILE A 20 -6.11 7.42 3.14
N PHE A 21 -5.85 6.12 3.07
CA PHE A 21 -6.83 5.16 2.56
C PHE A 21 -8.01 4.99 3.50
N LEU A 22 -7.78 5.06 4.80
CA LEU A 22 -8.86 5.02 5.77
C LEU A 22 -9.85 6.16 5.55
N LEU A 23 -9.32 7.37 5.33
CA LEU A 23 -10.15 8.53 5.05
C LEU A 23 -10.89 8.42 3.71
N GLN A 24 -10.22 7.91 2.67
CA GLN A 24 -10.83 7.75 1.35
C GLN A 24 -11.93 6.70 1.34
N THR A 25 -11.72 5.57 2.01
CA THR A 25 -12.69 4.47 2.02
C THR A 25 -13.82 4.70 3.01
N LYS A 26 -13.72 5.69 3.87
CA LYS A 26 -14.78 6.02 4.82
C LYS A 26 -16.11 6.34 4.14
N SER A 27 -16.07 6.89 2.94
CA SER A 27 -17.27 7.19 2.15
C SER A 27 -17.71 6.02 1.26
N MET A 28 -16.93 4.94 1.21
CA MET A 28 -17.22 3.77 0.37
C MET A 28 -17.79 2.66 1.24
N ASN A 29 -19.11 2.46 1.16
CA ASN A 29 -19.80 1.48 1.98
C ASN A 29 -19.30 0.06 1.70
N GLY A 30 -18.90 -0.64 2.75
CA GLY A 30 -18.50 -2.04 2.65
C GLY A 30 -17.13 -2.29 2.05
N VAL A 31 -16.35 -1.24 1.79
CA VAL A 31 -14.99 -1.37 1.23
C VAL A 31 -13.97 -0.97 2.28
N LEU A 32 -12.98 -1.81 2.48
CA LEU A 32 -11.85 -1.53 3.36
C LEU A 32 -10.55 -1.74 2.61
N VAL A 33 -9.69 -0.73 2.60
CA VAL A 33 -8.35 -0.82 2.00
C VAL A 33 -7.33 -0.56 3.10
N SER A 34 -6.41 -1.50 3.27
CA SER A 34 -5.32 -1.34 4.22
C SER A 34 -3.98 -1.62 3.54
N VAL A 35 -2.93 -0.98 4.02
CA VAL A 35 -1.58 -1.19 3.51
C VAL A 35 -0.94 -2.30 4.32
N SER A 36 -0.73 -3.46 3.68
CA SER A 36 -0.18 -4.62 4.36
C SER A 36 1.35 -4.60 4.40
N THR A 37 1.98 -4.16 3.30
CA THR A 37 3.44 -4.12 3.20
C THR A 37 3.86 -2.96 2.32
N VAL A 38 4.98 -2.33 2.68
CA VAL A 38 5.60 -1.28 1.88
C VAL A 38 7.05 -1.66 1.65
N ARG A 39 7.49 -1.56 0.40
CA ARG A 39 8.88 -1.77 0.03
C ARG A 39 9.39 -0.57 -0.73
N ILE A 40 10.64 -0.23 -0.50
CA ILE A 40 11.27 0.92 -1.15
C ILE A 40 12.48 0.44 -1.95
N SER A 41 12.70 1.07 -3.11
CA SER A 41 13.86 0.75 -3.94
C SER A 41 15.16 1.20 -3.24
N PRO A 42 16.32 0.59 -3.58
CA PRO A 42 17.59 0.96 -2.94
C PRO A 42 17.94 2.43 -3.05
N ASP A 43 17.57 3.07 -4.15
CA ASP A 43 17.80 4.51 -4.37
C ASP A 43 16.69 5.39 -3.77
N MET A 44 15.69 4.77 -3.14
CA MET A 44 14.57 5.44 -2.49
C MET A 44 13.70 6.27 -3.45
N SER A 45 13.73 5.95 -4.75
CA SER A 45 12.95 6.68 -5.75
C SER A 45 11.55 6.12 -5.98
N ILE A 46 11.34 4.83 -5.71
CA ILE A 46 10.07 4.16 -5.94
C ILE A 46 9.64 3.39 -4.70
N VAL A 47 8.39 3.56 -4.32
CA VAL A 47 7.76 2.80 -3.24
C VAL A 47 6.72 1.87 -3.84
N ARG A 48 6.77 0.60 -3.46
CA ARG A 48 5.77 -0.40 -3.81
C ARG A 48 4.94 -0.68 -2.56
N ALA A 49 3.66 -0.38 -2.64
CA ALA A 49 2.73 -0.60 -1.54
C ALA A 49 1.78 -1.73 -1.89
N TYR A 50 1.72 -2.73 -1.04
CA TYR A 50 0.83 -3.88 -1.22
C TYR A 50 -0.40 -3.65 -0.37
N LEU A 51 -1.56 -3.72 -1.01
CA LEU A 51 -2.84 -3.36 -0.41
C LEU A 51 -3.70 -4.59 -0.20
N SER A 52 -4.24 -4.70 1.00
CA SER A 52 -5.27 -5.68 1.31
C SER A 52 -6.62 -4.99 1.16
N VAL A 53 -7.46 -5.51 0.27
CA VAL A 53 -8.76 -4.91 -0.05
C VAL A 53 -9.87 -5.89 0.30
N PHE A 54 -10.87 -5.41 1.01
CA PHE A 54 -12.08 -6.17 1.33
C PHE A 54 -13.30 -5.44 0.77
N PRO A 55 -14.18 -6.10 0.03
CA PRO A 55 -14.13 -7.51 -0.37
C PRO A 55 -13.10 -7.76 -1.48
N SER A 56 -12.48 -8.92 -1.47
CA SER A 56 -11.39 -9.26 -2.40
C SER A 56 -11.84 -9.31 -3.86
N ALA A 57 -13.12 -9.54 -4.11
CA ALA A 57 -13.67 -9.57 -5.47
C ALA A 57 -13.49 -8.24 -6.20
N LYS A 58 -13.40 -7.13 -5.47
CA LYS A 58 -13.22 -5.80 -6.04
C LYS A 58 -11.78 -5.30 -5.97
N ALA A 59 -10.86 -6.13 -5.46
CA ALA A 59 -9.49 -5.68 -5.19
C ALA A 59 -8.79 -5.17 -6.45
N ASP A 60 -8.86 -5.89 -7.55
CA ASP A 60 -8.18 -5.49 -8.78
C ASP A 60 -8.69 -4.15 -9.30
N GLU A 61 -10.00 -3.96 -9.32
CA GLU A 61 -10.62 -2.72 -9.77
C GLU A 61 -10.24 -1.55 -8.86
N ILE A 62 -10.29 -1.77 -7.56
CA ILE A 62 -9.97 -0.72 -6.58
C ILE A 62 -8.51 -0.33 -6.66
N VAL A 63 -7.60 -1.30 -6.75
CA VAL A 63 -6.16 -1.01 -6.87
C VAL A 63 -5.85 -0.31 -8.18
N LYS A 64 -6.52 -0.69 -9.27
CA LYS A 64 -6.37 0.03 -10.55
C LYS A 64 -6.77 1.49 -10.41
N ASN A 65 -7.90 1.76 -9.77
CA ASN A 65 -8.35 3.13 -9.53
C ASN A 65 -7.36 3.90 -8.66
N ILE A 66 -6.79 3.26 -7.65
CA ILE A 66 -5.78 3.86 -6.80
C ILE A 66 -4.54 4.23 -7.61
N ASN A 67 -4.07 3.33 -8.47
CA ASN A 67 -2.92 3.62 -9.34
C ASN A 67 -3.21 4.77 -10.30
N ASP A 68 -4.42 4.84 -10.85
CA ASP A 68 -4.82 5.94 -11.73
C ASP A 68 -4.79 7.28 -11.00
N ASN A 69 -4.99 7.26 -9.68
CA ASN A 69 -4.98 8.46 -8.84
C ASN A 69 -3.69 8.58 -8.03
N SER A 70 -2.63 7.86 -8.41
CA SER A 70 -1.39 7.81 -7.64
C SER A 70 -0.74 9.19 -7.44
N LYS A 71 -0.88 10.08 -8.42
CA LYS A 71 -0.34 11.44 -8.32
C LYS A 71 -0.99 12.22 -7.19
N SER A 72 -2.31 12.12 -7.06
CA SER A 72 -3.05 12.77 -5.98
C SER A 72 -2.66 12.20 -4.62
N ILE A 73 -2.52 10.89 -4.55
CA ILE A 73 -2.11 10.21 -3.31
C ILE A 73 -0.68 10.60 -2.94
N ARG A 74 0.22 10.66 -3.92
CA ARG A 74 1.59 11.10 -3.71
C ARG A 74 1.64 12.54 -3.20
N PHE A 75 0.81 13.41 -3.75
CA PHE A 75 0.72 14.79 -3.31
C PHE A 75 0.27 14.86 -1.84
N GLU A 76 -0.78 14.13 -1.49
CA GLU A 76 -1.28 14.10 -0.11
C GLU A 76 -0.24 13.52 0.85
N LEU A 77 0.43 12.43 0.44
CA LEU A 77 1.52 11.87 1.23
C LEU A 77 2.63 12.91 1.43
N GLY A 78 2.97 13.64 0.36
CA GLY A 78 3.98 14.68 0.43
C GLY A 78 3.67 15.76 1.45
N THR A 79 2.40 16.20 1.52
CA THR A 79 2.02 17.21 2.52
C THR A 79 2.16 16.68 3.94
N ARG A 80 1.98 15.38 4.16
CA ARG A 80 2.07 14.76 5.47
C ARG A 80 3.50 14.52 5.92
N VAL A 81 4.42 14.22 4.98
CA VAL A 81 5.78 13.77 5.32
C VAL A 81 6.87 14.74 4.86
N ARG A 82 6.51 15.88 4.30
CA ARG A 82 7.49 16.81 3.71
C ARG A 82 8.58 17.28 4.68
N HIS A 83 8.32 17.27 5.97
CA HIS A 83 9.30 17.64 7.00
C HIS A 83 10.27 16.50 7.32
N GLN A 84 9.93 15.28 6.94
CA GLN A 84 10.72 14.09 7.23
C GLN A 84 11.42 13.54 5.99
N LEU A 85 10.87 13.79 4.80
CA LEU A 85 11.43 13.32 3.55
C LEU A 85 11.68 14.51 2.60
N ARG A 86 12.90 14.58 2.07
CA ARG A 86 13.26 15.62 1.09
C ARG A 86 12.56 15.40 -0.24
N ILE A 87 12.54 14.16 -0.69
CA ILE A 87 11.98 13.77 -1.98
C ILE A 87 10.89 12.75 -1.69
N ILE A 88 9.71 12.97 -2.26
CA ILE A 88 8.61 12.03 -2.14
C ILE A 88 8.76 11.00 -3.25
N PRO A 89 8.91 9.70 -2.90
CA PRO A 89 9.08 8.66 -3.92
C PRO A 89 7.84 8.50 -4.78
N GLU A 90 8.04 7.96 -5.97
CA GLU A 90 6.93 7.53 -6.81
C GLU A 90 6.22 6.35 -6.15
N LEU A 91 4.90 6.36 -6.19
CA LEU A 91 4.08 5.31 -5.56
C LEU A 91 3.53 4.36 -6.60
N LYS A 92 3.64 3.06 -6.33
CA LYS A 92 3.01 2.00 -7.12
C LYS A 92 2.27 1.09 -6.16
N PHE A 93 1.05 0.73 -6.51
CA PHE A 93 0.17 -0.05 -5.65
C PHE A 93 -0.13 -1.40 -6.29
N PHE A 94 -0.14 -2.43 -5.47
CA PHE A 94 -0.39 -3.81 -5.89
C PHE A 94 -1.38 -4.46 -4.93
N VAL A 95 -2.10 -5.45 -5.41
CA VAL A 95 -2.96 -6.27 -4.56
C VAL A 95 -2.06 -7.21 -3.74
N ASP A 96 -2.29 -7.25 -2.43
CA ASP A 96 -1.66 -8.24 -1.57
C ASP A 96 -2.53 -9.49 -1.57
N ASP A 97 -2.07 -10.52 -2.26
CA ASP A 97 -2.77 -11.79 -2.39
C ASP A 97 -2.22 -12.87 -1.47
N SER A 98 -1.41 -12.49 -0.48
CA SER A 98 -0.78 -13.45 0.41
C SER A 98 -1.79 -14.32 1.17
N LEU A 99 -2.96 -13.77 1.50
CA LEU A 99 -4.01 -14.55 2.14
C LEU A 99 -4.55 -15.65 1.22
N ASP A 100 -4.78 -15.31 -0.05
CA ASP A 100 -5.23 -16.29 -1.04
C ASP A 100 -4.20 -17.39 -1.22
N TYR A 101 -2.93 -17.02 -1.21
CA TYR A 101 -1.83 -17.97 -1.33
C TYR A 101 -1.82 -18.94 -0.14
N VAL A 102 -2.00 -18.44 1.07
CA VAL A 102 -2.07 -19.26 2.28
C VAL A 102 -3.26 -20.21 2.22
N GLU A 103 -4.42 -19.75 1.77
CA GLU A 103 -5.60 -20.60 1.62
C GLU A 103 -5.36 -21.73 0.62
N ARG A 104 -4.70 -21.44 -0.48
CA ARG A 104 -4.36 -22.45 -1.48
C ARG A 104 -3.42 -23.52 -0.92
N ILE A 105 -2.46 -23.10 -0.13
CA ILE A 105 -1.54 -24.03 0.53
C ILE A 105 -2.30 -24.93 1.49
N ASP A 106 -3.21 -24.38 2.29
CA ASP A 106 -4.03 -25.15 3.20
C ASP A 106 -4.87 -26.20 2.47
N GLU A 107 -5.48 -25.83 1.35
CA GLU A 107 -6.25 -26.76 0.53
C GLU A 107 -5.39 -27.91 0.01
N LEU A 108 -4.18 -27.59 -0.45
CA LEU A 108 -3.25 -28.61 -0.94
C LEU A 108 -2.79 -29.55 0.17
N LEU A 109 -2.60 -29.04 1.36
CA LEU A 109 -2.16 -29.84 2.51
C LEU A 109 -3.26 -30.73 3.06
N LYS A 110 -4.52 -30.35 2.89
CA LYS A 110 -5.66 -31.13 3.38
C LYS A 110 -6.02 -32.31 2.48
N LYS A 111 -5.46 -32.39 1.31
CA LYS A 111 -5.74 -33.51 0.39
C LYS A 111 -4.87 -34.71 0.66
#